data_001e76edf4e217f0d5838ea7904e0c39
#
_entry.id   001e76edf4e217f0d5838ea7904e0c39
#
_cell.length_a   1.000
_cell.length_b   1.000
_cell.length_c   1.000
_cell.angle_alpha   90.00
_cell.angle_beta   90.00
_cell.angle_gamma   90.00
#
_symmetry.space_group_name_H-M   'P 1'
#
loop_
_entity.id
_entity.type
_entity.pdbx_description
1 polymer ?
#
loop_
_entity_poly.entity_id
_entity_poly.type
_entity_poly.pdbx_seq_one_letter_code
_entity_poly.pdbx_strand_id
1 'polypeptide(L)'
;MDLNESPQLGNVQRMPIKLENVGIAVRDLEATIAFFTDLGLTVLGRDTVSGEWTDTAVGLDGNKANIAMLQTPDGNGRLELFEYIHPDAIETKPTRPNEIGMHRVAFSVDDIDEALEIAARHGCHPLRGVATYGDVYKLTYVRGPSGIIVMLAEELKKS
;
A
#
# COMPACT_ATOMS: atom_id res chain seq x y z
N MET A 1 15.19 19.68 -5.12
CA MET A 1 14.79 19.03 -6.39
C MET A 1 13.35 19.42 -6.69
N ASP A 2 13.14 20.08 -7.81
CA ASP A 2 11.79 20.44 -8.22
C ASP A 2 11.13 19.25 -8.90
N LEU A 3 10.16 18.64 -8.20
CA LEU A 3 9.42 17.49 -8.70
C LEU A 3 8.35 17.85 -9.73
N ASN A 4 8.18 19.14 -10.01
CA ASN A 4 7.15 19.61 -10.93
C ASN A 4 7.66 19.89 -12.35
N GLU A 5 8.98 19.82 -12.57
CA GLU A 5 9.53 19.98 -13.91
C GLU A 5 9.54 18.65 -14.65
N SER A 6 8.49 18.41 -15.44
CA SER A 6 8.51 17.34 -16.42
C SER A 6 9.17 17.86 -17.68
N PRO A 7 10.10 17.09 -18.30
CA PRO A 7 10.66 17.49 -19.59
C PRO A 7 9.54 17.72 -20.59
N GLN A 8 9.54 18.88 -21.22
CA GLN A 8 8.62 19.15 -22.32
C GLN A 8 9.08 18.36 -23.56
N LEU A 9 8.29 17.35 -23.91
CA LEU A 9 8.59 16.49 -25.06
C LEU A 9 7.90 16.97 -26.35
N GLY A 10 7.61 18.29 -26.46
CA GLY A 10 6.96 18.87 -27.65
C GLY A 10 5.58 18.30 -27.88
N ASN A 11 5.29 17.90 -29.12
CA ASN A 11 3.97 17.41 -29.53
C ASN A 11 3.81 15.90 -29.42
N VAL A 12 4.65 15.23 -28.61
CA VAL A 12 4.55 13.76 -28.44
C VAL A 12 3.26 13.44 -27.67
N GLN A 13 2.37 12.73 -28.32
CA GLN A 13 1.16 12.22 -27.67
C GLN A 13 1.54 11.10 -26.70
N ARG A 14 1.20 11.30 -25.42
CA ARG A 14 1.41 10.27 -24.41
C ARG A 14 0.22 9.33 -24.39
N MET A 15 0.49 8.04 -24.20
CA MET A 15 -0.54 7.06 -23.97
C MET A 15 -1.27 7.40 -22.65
N PRO A 16 -2.61 7.43 -22.63
CA PRO A 16 -3.35 7.63 -21.38
C PRO A 16 -3.11 6.43 -20.47
N ILE A 17 -2.51 6.67 -19.32
CA ILE A 17 -2.21 5.65 -18.32
C ILE A 17 -2.73 6.09 -16.96
N LYS A 18 -3.30 5.15 -16.22
CA LYS A 18 -3.78 5.36 -14.85
C LYS A 18 -3.16 4.33 -13.94
N LEU A 19 -2.86 4.73 -12.71
CA LEU A 19 -2.45 3.77 -11.70
C LEU A 19 -3.69 2.96 -11.29
N GLU A 20 -3.73 1.68 -11.63
CA GLU A 20 -4.87 0.82 -11.33
C GLU A 20 -4.88 0.42 -9.85
N ASN A 21 -3.76 -0.13 -9.37
CA ASN A 21 -3.62 -0.52 -7.98
C ASN A 21 -2.15 -0.81 -7.65
N VAL A 22 -1.88 -0.97 -6.36
CA VAL A 22 -0.63 -1.52 -5.84
C VAL A 22 -0.94 -2.89 -5.27
N GLY A 23 -0.24 -3.92 -5.77
CA GLY A 23 -0.41 -5.31 -5.32
C GLY A 23 0.53 -5.64 -4.17
N ILE A 24 0.01 -6.29 -3.14
CA ILE A 24 0.77 -6.67 -1.95
C ILE A 24 0.42 -8.10 -1.57
N ALA A 25 1.42 -8.98 -1.54
CA ALA A 25 1.26 -10.34 -1.02
C ALA A 25 1.37 -10.29 0.51
N VAL A 26 0.41 -10.91 1.19
CA VAL A 26 0.30 -10.85 2.64
C VAL A 26 0.17 -12.25 3.24
N ARG A 27 0.55 -12.38 4.51
CA ARG A 27 0.48 -13.66 5.22
C ARG A 27 -0.94 -13.97 5.67
N ASP A 28 -1.65 -12.96 6.14
CA ASP A 28 -3.00 -13.08 6.70
C ASP A 28 -3.89 -12.01 6.06
N LEU A 29 -4.72 -12.44 5.11
CA LEU A 29 -5.58 -11.51 4.36
C LEU A 29 -6.59 -10.83 5.27
N GLU A 30 -7.24 -11.57 6.17
CA GLU A 30 -8.26 -11.00 7.06
C GLU A 30 -7.68 -9.94 7.99
N ALA A 31 -6.53 -10.22 8.60
CA ALA A 31 -5.86 -9.28 9.48
C ALA A 31 -5.42 -8.02 8.71
N THR A 32 -4.95 -8.19 7.47
CA THR A 32 -4.52 -7.07 6.63
C THR A 32 -5.71 -6.20 6.19
N ILE A 33 -6.81 -6.84 5.81
CA ILE A 33 -8.06 -6.12 5.48
C ILE A 33 -8.53 -5.30 6.69
N ALA A 34 -8.54 -5.92 7.88
CA ALA A 34 -8.96 -5.22 9.10
C ALA A 34 -8.09 -3.99 9.39
N PHE A 35 -6.77 -4.11 9.22
CA PHE A 35 -5.85 -2.99 9.40
C PHE A 35 -6.18 -1.81 8.47
N PHE A 36 -6.29 -2.08 7.18
CA PHE A 36 -6.54 -1.01 6.20
C PHE A 36 -7.95 -0.44 6.27
N THR A 37 -8.96 -1.27 6.59
CA THR A 37 -10.34 -0.77 6.74
C THR A 37 -10.48 0.07 8.00
N ASP A 38 -9.80 -0.27 9.09
CA ASP A 38 -9.80 0.57 10.29
C ASP A 38 -9.12 1.92 10.04
N LEU A 39 -8.12 1.97 9.14
CA LEU A 39 -7.50 3.22 8.73
C LEU A 39 -8.40 4.07 7.81
N GLY A 40 -9.41 3.47 7.20
CA GLY A 40 -10.36 4.21 6.38
C GLY A 40 -10.55 3.70 4.95
N LEU A 41 -9.82 2.66 4.53
CA LEU A 41 -10.07 2.06 3.21
C LEU A 41 -11.35 1.24 3.23
N THR A 42 -11.97 1.09 2.06
CA THR A 42 -13.15 0.24 1.89
C THR A 42 -12.83 -0.94 1.00
N VAL A 43 -13.47 -2.07 1.27
CA VAL A 43 -13.34 -3.26 0.42
C VAL A 43 -14.26 -3.10 -0.79
N LEU A 44 -13.69 -3.11 -1.98
CA LEU A 44 -14.46 -3.09 -3.23
C LEU A 44 -14.96 -4.47 -3.63
N GLY A 45 -14.17 -5.49 -3.34
CA GLY A 45 -14.53 -6.85 -3.68
C GLY A 45 -13.49 -7.84 -3.19
N ARG A 46 -13.91 -9.11 -3.14
CA ARG A 46 -13.06 -10.24 -2.73
C ARG A 46 -13.32 -11.40 -3.67
N ASP A 47 -12.30 -12.21 -3.90
CA ASP A 47 -12.43 -13.40 -4.73
C ASP A 47 -11.32 -14.38 -4.40
N THR A 48 -11.46 -15.58 -4.93
CA THR A 48 -10.38 -16.57 -5.00
C THR A 48 -10.11 -16.82 -6.47
N VAL A 49 -8.89 -16.52 -6.91
CA VAL A 49 -8.51 -16.66 -8.32
C VAL A 49 -7.66 -17.90 -8.52
N SER A 50 -7.92 -18.61 -9.62
CA SER A 50 -7.16 -19.77 -10.06
C SER A 50 -7.42 -20.02 -11.55
N GLY A 51 -6.64 -20.90 -12.14
CA GLY A 51 -6.81 -21.32 -13.53
C GLY A 51 -5.69 -20.84 -14.44
N GLU A 52 -5.75 -21.30 -15.68
CA GLU A 52 -4.71 -21.05 -16.68
C GLU A 52 -4.50 -19.55 -16.94
N TRP A 53 -5.59 -18.77 -16.93
CA TRP A 53 -5.48 -17.34 -17.19
C TRP A 53 -4.61 -16.62 -16.14
N THR A 54 -4.76 -17.00 -14.85
CA THR A 54 -3.96 -16.39 -13.81
C THR A 54 -2.52 -16.92 -13.80
N ASP A 55 -2.33 -18.22 -14.10
CA ASP A 55 -0.99 -18.79 -14.27
C ASP A 55 -0.22 -18.03 -15.35
N THR A 56 -0.87 -17.77 -16.47
CA THR A 56 -0.28 -17.02 -17.57
C THR A 56 0.03 -15.57 -17.18
N ALA A 57 -0.92 -14.92 -16.51
CA ALA A 57 -0.76 -13.50 -16.15
C ALA A 57 0.33 -13.27 -15.11
N VAL A 58 0.40 -14.12 -14.08
CA VAL A 58 1.35 -13.92 -12.98
C VAL A 58 2.65 -14.71 -13.15
N GLY A 59 2.71 -15.66 -14.08
CA GLY A 59 3.92 -16.43 -14.35
C GLY A 59 4.20 -17.51 -13.32
N LEU A 60 3.18 -18.09 -12.72
CA LEU A 60 3.30 -19.16 -11.72
C LEU A 60 2.41 -20.34 -12.11
N ASP A 61 2.93 -21.55 -12.00
CA ASP A 61 2.17 -22.75 -12.29
C ASP A 61 1.21 -23.07 -11.15
N GLY A 62 -0.05 -23.37 -11.49
CA GLY A 62 -1.07 -23.74 -10.51
C GLY A 62 -1.42 -22.61 -9.55
N ASN A 63 -1.36 -21.38 -10.01
CA ASN A 63 -1.60 -20.22 -9.17
C ASN A 63 -3.02 -20.24 -8.60
N LYS A 64 -3.10 -20.07 -7.27
CA LYS A 64 -4.36 -19.91 -6.55
C LYS A 64 -4.14 -18.97 -5.38
N ALA A 65 -4.94 -17.92 -5.32
CA ALA A 65 -4.81 -16.91 -4.28
C ALA A 65 -6.19 -16.37 -3.87
N ASN A 66 -6.34 -16.08 -2.59
CA ASN A 66 -7.43 -15.24 -2.11
C ASN A 66 -7.03 -13.80 -2.32
N ILE A 67 -7.93 -12.99 -2.88
CA ILE A 67 -7.65 -11.58 -3.16
C ILE A 67 -8.72 -10.68 -2.55
N ALA A 68 -8.32 -9.44 -2.25
CA ALA A 68 -9.22 -8.38 -1.87
C ALA A 68 -8.76 -7.08 -2.52
N MET A 69 -9.68 -6.34 -3.11
CA MET A 69 -9.42 -5.01 -3.65
C MET A 69 -9.96 -3.98 -2.66
N LEU A 70 -9.09 -3.08 -2.21
CA LEU A 70 -9.43 -2.01 -1.27
C LEU A 70 -9.23 -0.66 -1.96
N GLN A 71 -9.99 0.34 -1.51
CA GLN A 71 -9.95 1.68 -2.11
C GLN A 71 -9.98 2.75 -1.02
N THR A 72 -9.23 3.83 -1.23
CA THR A 72 -9.30 5.03 -0.39
C THR A 72 -10.65 5.73 -0.55
N PRO A 73 -11.12 6.47 0.49
CA PRO A 73 -12.43 7.13 0.43
C PRO A 73 -12.61 8.10 -0.75
N ASP A 74 -11.53 8.73 -1.20
CA ASP A 74 -11.57 9.64 -2.35
C ASP A 74 -11.67 8.91 -3.70
N GLY A 75 -11.54 7.58 -3.71
CA GLY A 75 -11.60 6.77 -4.92
C GLY A 75 -10.34 6.77 -5.78
N ASN A 76 -9.28 7.46 -5.35
CA ASN A 76 -8.09 7.66 -6.17
C ASN A 76 -6.98 6.62 -5.93
N GLY A 77 -7.02 5.89 -4.83
CA GLY A 77 -6.01 4.90 -4.49
C GLY A 77 -6.60 3.52 -4.24
N ARG A 78 -5.98 2.49 -4.82
CA ARG A 78 -6.40 1.10 -4.64
C ARG A 78 -5.24 0.23 -4.24
N LEU A 79 -5.52 -0.72 -3.35
CA LEU A 79 -4.62 -1.81 -3.00
C LEU A 79 -5.27 -3.13 -3.38
N GLU A 80 -4.50 -4.02 -4.00
CA GLU A 80 -4.92 -5.40 -4.19
C GLU A 80 -4.09 -6.29 -3.27
N LEU A 81 -4.76 -6.97 -2.36
CA LEU A 81 -4.13 -7.83 -1.38
C LEU A 81 -4.26 -9.29 -1.82
N PHE A 82 -3.16 -10.05 -1.69
CA PHE A 82 -3.09 -11.45 -2.10
C PHE A 82 -2.65 -12.32 -0.94
N GLU A 83 -3.39 -13.38 -0.67
CA GLU A 83 -2.96 -14.46 0.21
C GLU A 83 -2.82 -15.71 -0.65
N TYR A 84 -1.57 -16.14 -0.88
CA TYR A 84 -1.31 -17.26 -1.77
C TYR A 84 -1.70 -18.59 -1.11
N ILE A 85 -2.48 -19.39 -1.86
CA ILE A 85 -2.83 -20.76 -1.49
C ILE A 85 -1.87 -21.72 -2.19
N HIS A 86 -1.58 -21.48 -3.47
CA HIS A 86 -0.64 -22.24 -4.28
C HIS A 86 -0.06 -21.34 -5.40
N PRO A 87 1.28 -21.34 -5.66
CA PRO A 87 2.32 -21.98 -4.81
C PRO A 87 2.34 -21.38 -3.41
N ASP A 88 2.97 -22.06 -2.46
CA ASP A 88 3.10 -21.54 -1.09
C ASP A 88 3.74 -20.16 -1.10
N ALA A 89 3.24 -19.28 -0.25
CA ALA A 89 3.86 -17.98 -0.06
C ALA A 89 5.29 -18.14 0.45
N ILE A 90 6.20 -17.32 -0.07
CA ILE A 90 7.60 -17.33 0.34
C ILE A 90 7.79 -16.25 1.40
N GLU A 91 8.17 -16.67 2.61
CA GLU A 91 8.49 -15.73 3.68
C GLU A 91 9.80 -15.01 3.39
N THR A 92 9.80 -13.69 3.54
CA THR A 92 10.99 -12.87 3.41
C THR A 92 11.21 -12.09 4.70
N LYS A 93 12.41 -11.54 4.87
CA LYS A 93 12.67 -10.63 5.99
C LYS A 93 11.87 -9.34 5.76
N PRO A 94 11.38 -8.69 6.85
CA PRO A 94 10.70 -7.40 6.71
C PRO A 94 11.59 -6.40 5.98
N THR A 95 11.03 -5.73 4.97
CA THR A 95 11.74 -4.79 4.10
C THR A 95 12.28 -3.61 4.91
N ARG A 96 13.54 -3.24 4.67
CA ARG A 96 14.11 -1.99 5.18
C ARG A 96 13.92 -0.89 4.13
N PRO A 97 13.77 0.38 4.54
CA PRO A 97 13.47 1.46 3.59
C PRO A 97 14.50 1.66 2.47
N ASN A 98 15.74 1.25 2.69
CA ASN A 98 16.82 1.40 1.70
C ASN A 98 17.10 0.16 0.88
N GLU A 99 16.31 -0.89 0.99
CA GLU A 99 16.43 -2.04 0.11
C GLU A 99 15.86 -1.71 -1.26
N ILE A 100 16.57 -2.14 -2.32
CA ILE A 100 16.14 -1.86 -3.69
C ILE A 100 14.83 -2.59 -3.98
N GLY A 101 13.86 -1.86 -4.52
CA GLY A 101 12.54 -2.38 -4.87
C GLY A 101 11.43 -1.54 -4.27
N MET A 102 10.24 -2.10 -4.27
CA MET A 102 9.08 -1.44 -3.64
C MET A 102 9.20 -1.58 -2.12
N HIS A 103 9.13 -0.46 -1.41
CA HIS A 103 9.29 -0.52 0.04
C HIS A 103 8.11 0.00 0.84
N ARG A 104 7.26 0.86 0.29
CA ARG A 104 6.15 1.42 1.07
C ARG A 104 4.95 1.80 0.22
N VAL A 105 3.82 1.92 0.89
CA VAL A 105 2.64 2.65 0.42
C VAL A 105 2.43 3.82 1.38
N ALA A 106 2.04 4.97 0.85
CA ALA A 106 1.87 6.20 1.63
C ALA A 106 0.43 6.69 1.56
N PHE A 107 -0.08 7.11 2.71
CA PHE A 107 -1.41 7.72 2.82
C PHE A 107 -1.29 9.11 3.44
N SER A 108 -2.03 10.05 2.88
CA SER A 108 -2.29 11.33 3.51
C SER A 108 -3.45 11.15 4.49
N VAL A 109 -3.29 11.60 5.71
CA VAL A 109 -4.29 11.48 6.76
C VAL A 109 -4.56 12.87 7.37
N ASP A 110 -5.77 13.06 7.89
CA ASP A 110 -6.14 14.33 8.53
C ASP A 110 -5.56 14.46 9.94
N ASP A 111 -5.37 13.34 10.63
CA ASP A 111 -4.88 13.28 12.00
C ASP A 111 -3.94 12.07 12.16
N ILE A 112 -2.63 12.33 12.16
CA ILE A 112 -1.63 11.26 12.25
C ILE A 112 -1.67 10.57 13.62
N ASP A 113 -2.01 11.28 14.68
CA ASP A 113 -2.08 10.68 16.02
C ASP A 113 -3.23 9.67 16.09
N GLU A 114 -4.38 9.99 15.53
CA GLU A 114 -5.50 9.06 15.42
C GLU A 114 -5.13 7.83 14.57
N ALA A 115 -4.51 8.05 13.42
CA ALA A 115 -4.07 6.95 12.55
C ALA A 115 -3.07 6.03 13.27
N LEU A 116 -2.16 6.60 14.07
CA LEU A 116 -1.21 5.81 14.85
C LEU A 116 -1.88 5.00 15.97
N GLU A 117 -2.92 5.54 16.61
CA GLU A 117 -3.71 4.79 17.59
C GLU A 117 -4.42 3.60 16.94
N ILE A 118 -4.98 3.81 15.76
CA ILE A 118 -5.60 2.72 15.00
C ILE A 118 -4.58 1.65 14.66
N ALA A 119 -3.42 2.04 14.12
CA ALA A 119 -2.35 1.11 13.79
C ALA A 119 -1.88 0.32 15.02
N ALA A 120 -1.75 0.98 16.17
CA ALA A 120 -1.32 0.36 17.41
C ALA A 120 -2.27 -0.75 17.89
N ARG A 121 -3.57 -0.62 17.64
CA ARG A 121 -4.55 -1.68 17.96
C ARG A 121 -4.29 -2.97 17.18
N HIS A 122 -3.62 -2.88 16.04
CA HIS A 122 -3.21 -4.02 15.22
C HIS A 122 -1.76 -4.46 15.49
N GLY A 123 -1.14 -3.91 16.55
CA GLY A 123 0.25 -4.22 16.86
C GLY A 123 1.25 -3.57 15.90
N CYS A 124 0.85 -2.54 15.16
CA CYS A 124 1.67 -1.88 14.15
C CYS A 124 2.13 -0.52 14.67
N HIS A 125 3.44 -0.31 14.63
CA HIS A 125 4.08 0.86 15.25
C HIS A 125 5.10 1.49 14.31
N PRO A 126 5.45 2.78 14.53
CA PRO A 126 6.50 3.43 13.76
C PRO A 126 7.83 2.66 13.81
N LEU A 127 8.58 2.67 12.71
CA LEU A 127 9.94 2.12 12.68
C LEU A 127 10.84 2.80 13.71
N ARG A 128 10.65 4.08 13.89
CA ARG A 128 11.40 4.87 14.89
C ARG A 128 10.51 5.88 15.61
N GLY A 129 9.83 6.76 14.89
CA GLY A 129 9.00 7.78 15.50
C GLY A 129 8.34 8.67 14.45
N VAL A 130 7.73 9.75 14.92
CA VAL A 130 7.07 10.75 14.08
C VAL A 130 8.01 11.93 13.88
N ALA A 131 8.26 12.29 12.62
CA ALA A 131 9.07 13.45 12.28
C ALA A 131 8.17 14.61 11.87
N THR A 132 8.65 15.83 12.11
CA THR A 132 8.02 17.04 11.63
C THR A 132 8.94 17.67 10.59
N TYR A 133 8.43 17.86 9.38
CA TYR A 133 9.17 18.54 8.33
C TYR A 133 8.74 20.01 8.31
N GLY A 134 9.55 20.86 8.93
CA GLY A 134 9.22 22.26 9.11
C GLY A 134 7.86 22.42 9.80
N ASP A 135 7.07 23.40 9.36
CA ASP A 135 5.69 23.57 9.81
C ASP A 135 4.69 22.95 8.81
N VAL A 136 5.15 22.07 7.91
CA VAL A 136 4.38 21.65 6.74
C VAL A 136 3.77 20.28 6.95
N TYR A 137 4.57 19.31 7.39
CA TYR A 137 4.13 17.93 7.50
C TYR A 137 4.60 17.28 8.79
N LYS A 138 3.74 16.42 9.33
CA LYS A 138 4.15 15.32 10.22
C LYS A 138 4.11 14.03 9.44
N LEU A 139 5.12 13.19 9.58
CA LEU A 139 5.18 11.94 8.85
C LEU A 139 5.89 10.85 9.64
N THR A 140 5.53 9.61 9.35
CA THR A 140 6.15 8.43 9.96
C THR A 140 6.04 7.23 9.03
N TYR A 141 6.94 6.27 9.19
CA TYR A 141 6.86 4.95 8.60
C TYR A 141 6.41 3.96 9.67
N VAL A 142 5.31 3.29 9.44
CA VAL A 142 4.75 2.28 10.34
C VAL A 142 5.05 0.88 9.77
N ARG A 143 5.50 -0.03 10.62
CA ARG A 143 5.61 -1.44 10.25
C ARG A 143 4.24 -2.08 10.37
N GLY A 144 3.59 -2.28 9.23
CA GLY A 144 2.25 -2.83 9.14
C GLY A 144 2.20 -4.35 9.10
N PRO A 145 1.01 -4.91 8.82
CA PRO A 145 0.83 -6.36 8.70
C PRO A 145 1.77 -6.96 7.66
N SER A 146 2.25 -8.17 7.91
CA SER A 146 3.21 -8.88 7.04
C SER A 146 4.52 -8.13 6.79
N GLY A 147 4.84 -7.14 7.63
CA GLY A 147 6.06 -6.35 7.49
C GLY A 147 5.98 -5.22 6.48
N ILE A 148 4.80 -4.92 5.94
CA ILE A 148 4.60 -3.82 5.00
C ILE A 148 4.95 -2.49 5.65
N ILE A 149 5.70 -1.64 4.96
CA ILE A 149 5.91 -0.28 5.43
C ILE A 149 4.76 0.59 4.93
N VAL A 150 4.07 1.22 5.87
CA VAL A 150 2.99 2.17 5.60
C VAL A 150 3.43 3.54 6.07
N MET A 151 3.55 4.48 5.14
CA MET A 151 3.83 5.88 5.49
C MET A 151 2.52 6.59 5.76
N LEU A 152 2.47 7.33 6.87
CA LEU A 152 1.37 8.22 7.21
C LEU A 152 1.90 9.65 7.18
N ALA A 153 1.18 10.55 6.54
CA ALA A 153 1.57 11.95 6.43
C ALA A 153 0.36 12.84 6.69
N GLU A 154 0.53 13.80 7.60
CA GLU A 154 -0.46 14.83 7.88
C GLU A 154 0.08 16.18 7.43
N GLU A 155 -0.69 16.89 6.61
CA GLU A 155 -0.37 18.25 6.22
C GLU A 155 -0.80 19.22 7.31
N LEU A 156 0.16 19.97 7.88
CA LEU A 156 -0.09 20.87 8.99
C LEU A 156 -0.64 22.23 8.56
N LYS A 157 -0.26 22.68 7.36
CA LYS A 157 -0.77 23.92 6.79
C LYS A 157 -1.61 23.59 5.58
N LYS A 158 -2.92 23.64 5.76
CA LYS A 158 -3.88 23.46 4.67
C LYS A 158 -4.22 24.81 4.09
N SER A 159 -3.97 24.96 2.79
CA SER A 159 -4.39 26.15 2.07
C SER A 159 -5.88 26.11 1.76
#